data_caa0bf0f1c78b9eb0ace7448a9e574b2
#
_entry.id   caa0bf0f1c78b9eb0ace7448a9e574b2
#
_cell.length_a   1.000
_cell.length_b   1.000
_cell.length_c   1.000
_cell.angle_alpha   90.00
_cell.angle_beta   90.00
_cell.angle_gamma   90.00
#
_symmetry.space_group_name_H-M   'P 1'
#
loop_
_entity.id
_entity.type
_entity.pdbx_description
1 polymer ?
#
loop_
_entity_poly.entity_id
_entity_poly.type
_entity_poly.pdbx_seq_one_letter_code
_entity_poly.pdbx_strand_id
1 'polypeptide(L)'
;GYNACRNALQFVADRDRAQVIVAELPFPVHSAAEIVEAVMARVSSRTKLVLLDHVTSASALILPLKALVDRLNALGIETAIDGAHALGMLPLNLTELGATYYAGNCHKWLCAPKGSGFLYVRPDRQMVIRPLTISHGANSTRTDRSRFHLEFDWTGTDDPTAYLCIPKAIDWMGSVVEGGWDGVMVRNHKMAIAARQLLCQTLNVEPPCPDALLGSMAALPLPDLLRTETPPGIYIDPLQNALFDRFNIEVPVTVLPPNSRQSNSVRLLRICAQLYNTWDDYECLVRALNAIKKL
;
A
#
# COMPACT_ATOMS: atom_id res chain seq x y z
N GLY A 1 -0.70 -8.71 1.29
CA GLY A 1 0.47 -7.96 0.81
C GLY A 1 0.47 -7.79 -0.70
N TYR A 2 1.22 -6.82 -1.17
CA TYR A 2 1.37 -6.55 -2.61
C TYR A 2 1.97 -7.77 -3.35
N ASN A 3 1.39 -8.15 -4.48
CA ASN A 3 1.73 -9.41 -5.14
C ASN A 3 3.21 -9.52 -5.55
N ALA A 4 3.82 -8.43 -6.03
CA ALA A 4 5.23 -8.42 -6.41
C ALA A 4 6.16 -8.65 -5.19
N CYS A 5 5.85 -8.01 -4.04
CA CYS A 5 6.60 -8.22 -2.80
C CYS A 5 6.45 -9.66 -2.29
N ARG A 6 5.25 -10.24 -2.39
CA ARG A 6 5.00 -11.65 -2.06
C ARG A 6 5.81 -12.58 -2.94
N ASN A 7 5.83 -12.35 -4.25
CA ASN A 7 6.59 -13.17 -5.20
C ASN A 7 8.09 -13.08 -4.93
N ALA A 8 8.62 -11.89 -4.64
CA ALA A 8 10.03 -11.69 -4.29
C ALA A 8 10.39 -12.44 -2.99
N LEU A 9 9.53 -12.33 -1.97
CA LEU A 9 9.72 -13.04 -0.70
C LEU A 9 9.69 -14.57 -0.90
N GLN A 10 8.74 -15.08 -1.69
CA GLN A 10 8.64 -16.51 -2.00
C GLN A 10 9.89 -17.01 -2.75
N PHE A 11 10.36 -16.26 -3.75
CA PHE A 11 11.58 -16.60 -4.48
C PHE A 11 12.80 -16.73 -3.55
N VAL A 12 12.99 -15.80 -2.64
CA VAL A 12 14.10 -15.85 -1.67
C VAL A 12 13.90 -17.01 -0.69
N ALA A 13 12.67 -17.22 -0.20
CA ALA A 13 12.36 -18.30 0.73
C ALA A 13 12.64 -19.67 0.12
N ASP A 14 12.25 -19.89 -1.14
CA ASP A 14 12.52 -21.15 -1.87
C ASP A 14 14.01 -21.38 -2.05
N ARG A 15 14.77 -20.34 -2.42
CA ARG A 15 16.23 -20.40 -2.56
C ARG A 15 16.91 -20.77 -1.25
N ASP A 16 16.50 -20.16 -0.15
CA ASP A 16 17.16 -20.27 1.16
C ASP A 16 16.50 -21.33 2.06
N ARG A 17 15.59 -22.14 1.51
CA ARG A 17 14.85 -23.21 2.23
C ARG A 17 14.08 -22.70 3.43
N ALA A 18 13.57 -21.48 3.36
CA ALA A 18 12.66 -20.90 4.33
C ALA A 18 11.20 -21.15 3.94
N GLN A 19 10.28 -20.89 4.86
CA GLN A 19 8.85 -21.02 4.62
C GLN A 19 8.16 -19.67 4.76
N VAL A 20 7.35 -19.30 3.77
CA VAL A 20 6.45 -18.16 3.85
C VAL A 20 5.13 -18.60 4.46
N ILE A 21 4.78 -18.02 5.61
CA ILE A 21 3.49 -18.22 6.27
C ILE A 21 2.63 -16.98 6.03
N VAL A 22 1.50 -17.16 5.40
CA VAL A 22 0.56 -16.06 5.12
C VAL A 22 -0.42 -15.92 6.30
N ALA A 23 -0.47 -14.71 6.87
CA ALA A 23 -1.52 -14.33 7.80
C ALA A 23 -2.72 -13.83 6.99
N GLU A 24 -3.77 -14.61 6.95
CA GLU A 24 -5.04 -14.20 6.33
C GLU A 24 -5.77 -13.27 7.29
N LEU A 25 -6.03 -12.05 6.85
CA LEU A 25 -6.82 -11.10 7.61
C LEU A 25 -8.31 -11.35 7.39
N PRO A 26 -9.15 -11.18 8.42
CA PRO A 26 -10.61 -11.22 8.24
C PRO A 26 -11.04 -10.15 7.23
N PHE A 27 -12.08 -10.43 6.47
CA PHE A 27 -12.72 -9.45 5.60
C PHE A 27 -14.21 -9.78 5.49
N PRO A 28 -15.10 -8.88 5.92
CA PRO A 28 -14.88 -7.55 6.50
C PRO A 28 -14.02 -7.54 7.76
N VAL A 29 -13.39 -6.37 8.05
CA VAL A 29 -12.60 -6.11 9.27
C VAL A 29 -13.41 -5.21 10.18
N HIS A 30 -13.60 -5.58 11.43
CA HIS A 30 -14.39 -4.80 12.38
C HIS A 30 -13.55 -3.98 13.36
N SER A 31 -12.27 -4.33 13.53
CA SER A 31 -11.37 -3.61 14.43
C SER A 31 -9.90 -3.78 14.08
N ALA A 32 -9.07 -2.83 14.53
CA ALA A 32 -7.61 -2.97 14.46
C ALA A 32 -7.09 -4.19 15.26
N ALA A 33 -7.77 -4.55 16.35
CA ALA A 33 -7.40 -5.69 17.18
C ALA A 33 -7.50 -7.02 16.42
N GLU A 34 -8.53 -7.20 15.59
CA GLU A 34 -8.67 -8.40 14.74
C GLU A 34 -7.47 -8.57 13.81
N ILE A 35 -6.97 -7.48 13.25
CA ILE A 35 -5.77 -7.50 12.38
C ILE A 35 -4.54 -7.94 13.19
N VAL A 36 -4.35 -7.35 14.38
CA VAL A 36 -3.22 -7.69 15.25
C VAL A 36 -3.25 -9.16 15.61
N GLU A 37 -4.39 -9.66 16.07
CA GLU A 37 -4.51 -11.06 16.50
C GLU A 37 -4.35 -12.04 15.32
N ALA A 38 -4.89 -11.72 14.13
CA ALA A 38 -4.73 -12.55 12.94
C ALA A 38 -3.25 -12.69 12.53
N VAL A 39 -2.48 -11.60 12.61
CA VAL A 39 -1.03 -11.63 12.33
C VAL A 39 -0.29 -12.40 13.42
N MET A 40 -0.52 -12.07 14.69
CA MET A 40 0.20 -12.69 15.81
C MET A 40 -0.09 -14.18 15.95
N ALA A 41 -1.26 -14.65 15.59
CA ALA A 41 -1.61 -16.08 15.57
C ALA A 41 -0.75 -16.91 14.59
N ARG A 42 -0.08 -16.27 13.62
CA ARG A 42 0.83 -16.93 12.68
C ARG A 42 2.30 -16.86 13.07
N VAL A 43 2.62 -16.14 14.13
CA VAL A 43 3.98 -16.01 14.66
C VAL A 43 4.35 -17.25 15.46
N SER A 44 5.58 -17.72 15.30
CA SER A 44 6.14 -18.83 16.03
C SER A 44 7.60 -18.56 16.42
N SER A 45 8.21 -19.44 17.22
CA SER A 45 9.64 -19.37 17.60
C SER A 45 10.59 -19.45 16.38
N ARG A 46 10.09 -19.88 15.22
CA ARG A 46 10.87 -19.94 13.97
C ARG A 46 10.71 -18.70 13.10
N THR A 47 9.78 -17.80 13.44
CA THR A 47 9.58 -16.57 12.67
C THR A 47 10.80 -15.66 12.81
N LYS A 48 11.36 -15.23 11.67
CA LYS A 48 12.55 -14.36 11.62
C LYS A 48 12.20 -12.94 11.16
N LEU A 49 11.29 -12.85 10.19
CA LEU A 49 10.89 -11.59 9.57
C LEU A 49 9.39 -11.60 9.32
N VAL A 50 8.75 -10.47 9.53
CA VAL A 50 7.34 -10.26 9.15
C VAL A 50 7.27 -9.10 8.16
N LEU A 51 6.74 -9.38 6.95
CA LEU A 51 6.46 -8.36 5.93
C LEU A 51 5.01 -7.89 6.10
N LEU A 52 4.83 -6.59 6.27
CA LEU A 52 3.53 -5.93 6.46
C LEU A 52 3.38 -4.75 5.51
N ASP A 53 2.22 -4.60 4.89
CA ASP A 53 1.86 -3.35 4.23
C ASP A 53 1.52 -2.30 5.32
N HIS A 54 1.87 -1.03 5.13
CA HIS A 54 1.33 0.04 5.98
C HIS A 54 -0.11 0.34 5.60
N VAL A 55 -0.36 0.47 4.30
CA VAL A 55 -1.70 0.57 3.73
C VAL A 55 -1.81 -0.46 2.61
N THR A 56 -2.76 -1.36 2.74
CA THR A 56 -2.93 -2.45 1.76
C THR A 56 -3.39 -1.93 0.41
N SER A 57 -2.79 -2.44 -0.68
CA SER A 57 -3.11 -1.97 -2.03
C SER A 57 -4.52 -2.33 -2.47
N ALA A 58 -4.96 -3.57 -2.30
CA ALA A 58 -6.26 -4.05 -2.79
C ALA A 58 -7.44 -3.58 -1.93
N SER A 59 -7.30 -3.68 -0.60
CA SER A 59 -8.39 -3.42 0.36
C SER A 59 -8.34 -2.03 1.00
N ALA A 60 -7.30 -1.22 0.72
CA ALA A 60 -7.11 0.13 1.23
C ALA A 60 -7.04 0.25 2.77
N LEU A 61 -6.79 -0.85 3.48
CA LEU A 61 -6.75 -0.88 4.94
C LEU A 61 -5.42 -0.33 5.48
N ILE A 62 -5.49 0.58 6.43
CA ILE A 62 -4.36 0.96 7.27
C ILE A 62 -4.16 -0.13 8.30
N LEU A 63 -2.98 -0.77 8.30
CA LEU A 63 -2.65 -1.74 9.33
C LEU A 63 -2.19 -1.05 10.62
N PRO A 64 -2.53 -1.61 11.80
CA PRO A 64 -2.14 -1.07 13.11
C PRO A 64 -0.65 -1.36 13.40
N LEU A 65 0.25 -0.77 12.59
CA LEU A 65 1.66 -1.12 12.56
C LEU A 65 2.35 -0.90 13.90
N LYS A 66 2.03 0.18 14.63
CA LYS A 66 2.69 0.43 15.92
C LYS A 66 2.48 -0.72 16.89
N ALA A 67 1.24 -1.20 17.01
CA ALA A 67 0.92 -2.33 17.88
C ALA A 67 1.58 -3.64 17.39
N LEU A 68 1.62 -3.88 16.09
CA LEU A 68 2.27 -5.06 15.51
C LEU A 68 3.78 -5.02 15.69
N VAL A 69 4.42 -3.90 15.35
CA VAL A 69 5.88 -3.72 15.45
C VAL A 69 6.35 -3.85 16.89
N ASP A 70 5.63 -3.26 17.86
CA ASP A 70 6.00 -3.38 19.28
C ASP A 70 5.94 -4.82 19.77
N ARG A 71 4.87 -5.57 19.42
CA ARG A 71 4.74 -6.99 19.79
C ARG A 71 5.81 -7.86 19.13
N LEU A 72 6.12 -7.62 17.86
CA LEU A 72 7.15 -8.37 17.13
C LEU A 72 8.56 -8.06 17.64
N ASN A 73 8.87 -6.78 17.91
CA ASN A 73 10.13 -6.38 18.51
C ASN A 73 10.34 -6.99 19.90
N ALA A 74 9.29 -7.08 20.73
CA ALA A 74 9.36 -7.75 22.03
C ALA A 74 9.70 -9.25 21.93
N LEU A 75 9.41 -9.88 20.78
CA LEU A 75 9.77 -11.27 20.47
C LEU A 75 11.11 -11.40 19.73
N GLY A 76 11.82 -10.29 19.48
CA GLY A 76 13.07 -10.27 18.73
C GLY A 76 12.89 -10.55 17.23
N ILE A 77 11.69 -10.34 16.68
CA ILE A 77 11.35 -10.58 15.26
C ILE A 77 11.49 -9.30 14.48
N GLU A 78 12.22 -9.36 13.37
CA GLU A 78 12.40 -8.22 12.47
C GLU A 78 11.14 -7.94 11.65
N THR A 79 10.92 -6.66 11.33
CA THR A 79 9.79 -6.21 10.53
C THR A 79 10.26 -5.50 9.26
N ALA A 80 9.70 -5.88 8.12
CA ALA A 80 9.82 -5.17 6.86
C ALA A 80 8.46 -4.55 6.51
N ILE A 81 8.44 -3.24 6.37
CA ILE A 81 7.19 -2.53 6.10
C ILE A 81 7.17 -2.05 4.64
N ASP A 82 6.14 -2.49 3.93
CA ASP A 82 5.78 -1.90 2.64
C ASP A 82 4.93 -0.64 2.89
N GLY A 83 5.60 0.51 2.90
CA GLY A 83 5.01 1.82 3.08
C GLY A 83 4.63 2.52 1.78
N ALA A 84 4.49 1.76 0.68
CA ALA A 84 4.28 2.32 -0.66
C ALA A 84 3.09 3.29 -0.76
N HIS A 85 2.06 3.14 0.06
CA HIS A 85 0.88 4.00 0.08
C HIS A 85 0.84 4.97 1.27
N ALA A 86 1.78 4.93 2.21
CA ALA A 86 1.67 5.70 3.43
C ALA A 86 2.18 7.14 3.31
N LEU A 87 3.31 7.34 2.60
CA LEU A 87 3.95 8.64 2.49
C LEU A 87 3.05 9.64 1.75
N GLY A 88 2.73 10.75 2.39
CA GLY A 88 1.78 11.75 1.86
C GLY A 88 0.29 11.42 2.07
N MET A 89 -0.02 10.22 2.60
CA MET A 89 -1.38 9.81 2.98
C MET A 89 -1.59 9.84 4.49
N LEU A 90 -0.56 9.48 5.26
CA LEU A 90 -0.60 9.35 6.71
C LEU A 90 0.55 10.13 7.35
N PRO A 91 0.37 10.65 8.56
CA PRO A 91 1.49 11.11 9.37
C PRO A 91 2.48 9.95 9.59
N LEU A 92 3.77 10.20 9.39
CA LEU A 92 4.78 9.15 9.43
C LEU A 92 5.97 9.58 10.29
N ASN A 93 6.24 8.83 11.36
CA ASN A 93 7.46 8.92 12.15
C ASN A 93 8.12 7.54 12.23
N LEU A 94 9.14 7.31 11.42
CA LEU A 94 9.80 6.01 11.29
C LEU A 94 10.58 5.61 12.55
N THR A 95 11.14 6.58 13.26
CA THR A 95 11.87 6.34 14.50
C THR A 95 10.92 5.86 15.59
N GLU A 96 9.77 6.52 15.74
CA GLU A 96 8.75 6.16 16.71
C GLU A 96 8.07 4.82 16.36
N LEU A 97 7.84 4.57 15.07
CA LEU A 97 7.29 3.29 14.61
C LEU A 97 8.17 2.11 15.02
N GLY A 98 9.50 2.27 14.98
CA GLY A 98 10.46 1.27 15.43
C GLY A 98 10.58 0.03 14.53
N ALA A 99 10.09 0.10 13.28
CA ALA A 99 10.23 -0.97 12.30
C ALA A 99 11.70 -1.20 11.95
N THR A 100 12.07 -2.43 11.61
CA THR A 100 13.44 -2.77 11.23
C THR A 100 13.78 -2.21 9.85
N TYR A 101 12.90 -2.43 8.89
CA TYR A 101 13.02 -1.95 7.51
C TYR A 101 11.71 -1.28 7.10
N TYR A 102 11.81 -0.18 6.35
CA TYR A 102 10.66 0.51 5.79
C TYR A 102 10.97 1.03 4.40
N ALA A 103 10.21 0.61 3.41
CA ALA A 103 10.30 1.14 2.06
C ALA A 103 9.07 2.01 1.75
N GLY A 104 9.29 3.19 1.18
CA GLY A 104 8.23 4.11 0.82
C GLY A 104 8.33 4.61 -0.61
N ASN A 105 7.19 4.81 -1.27
CA ASN A 105 7.12 5.35 -2.62
C ASN A 105 6.80 6.85 -2.59
N CYS A 106 7.73 7.66 -3.07
CA CYS A 106 7.52 9.10 -3.18
C CYS A 106 6.66 9.49 -4.40
N HIS A 107 6.60 8.62 -5.41
CA HIS A 107 5.84 8.84 -6.64
C HIS A 107 4.34 8.50 -6.56
N LYS A 108 3.81 8.17 -5.38
CA LYS A 108 2.38 7.93 -5.17
C LYS A 108 1.72 9.16 -4.54
N TRP A 109 1.45 9.13 -3.25
CA TRP A 109 0.67 10.16 -2.56
C TRP A 109 1.46 11.45 -2.29
N LEU A 110 2.80 11.37 -2.28
CA LEU A 110 3.67 12.56 -2.22
C LEU A 110 3.75 13.29 -3.57
N CYS A 111 3.31 12.65 -4.68
CA CYS A 111 3.30 13.21 -6.03
C CYS A 111 4.68 13.61 -6.59
N ALA A 112 5.76 12.97 -6.13
CA ALA A 112 7.06 13.10 -6.76
C ALA A 112 7.12 12.32 -8.10
N PRO A 113 8.11 12.53 -8.97
CA PRO A 113 8.24 11.82 -10.23
C PRO A 113 8.34 10.30 -10.06
N LYS A 114 7.83 9.55 -11.05
CA LYS A 114 7.85 8.09 -11.06
C LYS A 114 9.27 7.54 -10.86
N GLY A 115 9.37 6.44 -10.13
CA GLY A 115 10.65 5.80 -9.79
C GLY A 115 11.26 6.29 -8.47
N SER A 116 10.81 7.43 -7.93
CA SER A 116 11.30 7.91 -6.65
C SER A 116 10.74 7.14 -5.45
N GLY A 117 11.59 6.87 -4.49
CA GLY A 117 11.27 6.18 -3.24
C GLY A 117 12.42 6.28 -2.25
N PHE A 118 12.24 5.72 -1.07
CA PHE A 118 13.29 5.63 -0.06
C PHE A 118 13.27 4.28 0.64
N LEU A 119 14.42 3.93 1.20
CA LEU A 119 14.59 2.81 2.12
C LEU A 119 15.10 3.35 3.47
N TYR A 120 14.34 3.11 4.52
CA TYR A 120 14.78 3.28 5.90
C TYR A 120 15.22 1.93 6.48
N VAL A 121 16.35 1.94 7.14
CA VAL A 121 16.87 0.78 7.86
C VAL A 121 17.24 1.23 9.27
N ARG A 122 16.71 0.52 10.27
CA ARG A 122 17.01 0.81 11.66
C ARG A 122 18.53 0.75 11.89
N PRO A 123 19.13 1.70 12.63
CA PRO A 123 20.58 1.85 12.71
C PRO A 123 21.35 0.55 13.11
N ASP A 124 20.78 -0.26 14.00
CA ASP A 124 21.36 -1.52 14.45
C ASP A 124 21.40 -2.62 13.36
N ARG A 125 20.71 -2.40 12.23
CA ARG A 125 20.65 -3.33 11.09
C ARG A 125 21.37 -2.84 9.84
N GLN A 126 21.84 -1.60 9.81
CA GLN A 126 22.51 -1.04 8.63
C GLN A 126 23.80 -1.79 8.27
N MET A 127 24.48 -2.36 9.25
CA MET A 127 25.74 -3.08 9.00
C MET A 127 25.56 -4.51 8.45
N VAL A 128 24.34 -5.07 8.53
CA VAL A 128 24.08 -6.47 8.10
C VAL A 128 23.46 -6.59 6.72
N ILE A 129 22.94 -5.47 6.16
CA ILE A 129 22.33 -5.50 4.83
C ILE A 129 23.28 -4.93 3.77
N ARG A 130 23.03 -5.33 2.53
CA ARG A 130 23.73 -4.89 1.33
C ARG A 130 22.71 -4.57 0.23
N PRO A 131 22.99 -3.60 -0.67
CA PRO A 131 22.16 -3.43 -1.85
C PRO A 131 22.28 -4.65 -2.76
N LEU A 132 21.26 -4.88 -3.58
CA LEU A 132 21.29 -5.96 -4.58
C LEU A 132 22.41 -5.75 -5.62
N THR A 133 22.68 -4.49 -5.97
CA THR A 133 23.76 -4.12 -6.88
C THR A 133 24.97 -3.65 -6.09
N ILE A 134 26.02 -4.43 -6.06
CA ILE A 134 27.28 -4.08 -5.42
C ILE A 134 28.07 -3.15 -6.33
N SER A 135 28.48 -2.00 -5.81
CA SER A 135 29.23 -0.97 -6.56
C SER A 135 30.43 -0.44 -5.76
N HIS A 136 30.90 0.74 -6.11
CA HIS A 136 32.11 1.37 -5.55
C HIS A 136 32.09 1.58 -4.02
N GLY A 137 30.91 1.64 -3.42
CA GLY A 137 30.77 1.77 -1.96
C GLY A 137 31.31 0.58 -1.17
N ALA A 138 31.34 -0.62 -1.78
CA ALA A 138 31.70 -1.87 -1.10
C ALA A 138 33.15 -1.90 -0.57
N ASN A 139 34.08 -1.22 -1.26
CA ASN A 139 35.50 -1.11 -0.88
C ASN A 139 35.97 0.34 -0.73
N SER A 140 35.05 1.28 -0.56
CA SER A 140 35.38 2.68 -0.34
C SER A 140 36.17 2.87 0.95
N THR A 141 37.22 3.68 0.89
CA THR A 141 38.04 4.08 2.05
C THR A 141 37.57 5.36 2.71
N ARG A 142 36.44 5.93 2.25
CA ARG A 142 35.85 7.14 2.85
C ARG A 142 35.36 6.88 4.27
N THR A 143 35.59 7.84 5.16
CA THR A 143 35.18 7.79 6.58
C THR A 143 34.15 8.85 6.96
N ASP A 144 33.78 9.72 6.02
CA ASP A 144 32.81 10.80 6.20
C ASP A 144 31.35 10.32 6.11
N ARG A 145 31.14 9.07 5.69
CA ARG A 145 29.82 8.41 5.60
C ARG A 145 29.87 7.01 6.15
N SER A 146 28.73 6.51 6.60
CA SER A 146 28.62 5.11 7.00
C SER A 146 28.75 4.16 5.78
N ARG A 147 29.19 2.92 6.02
CA ARG A 147 29.20 1.89 4.97
C ARG A 147 27.82 1.73 4.31
N PHE A 148 26.76 1.78 5.09
CA PHE A 148 25.40 1.71 4.57
C PHE A 148 25.14 2.78 3.51
N HIS A 149 25.43 4.05 3.81
CA HIS A 149 25.29 5.12 2.83
C HIS A 149 26.24 5.00 1.64
N LEU A 150 27.50 4.59 1.86
CA LEU A 150 28.45 4.40 0.76
C LEU A 150 27.97 3.33 -0.24
N GLU A 151 27.32 2.29 0.22
CA GLU A 151 26.86 1.20 -0.65
C GLU A 151 25.47 1.44 -1.24
N PHE A 152 24.54 2.05 -0.50
CA PHE A 152 23.16 2.25 -0.95
C PHE A 152 22.95 3.55 -1.73
N ASP A 153 23.71 4.63 -1.41
CA ASP A 153 23.56 5.91 -2.11
C ASP A 153 24.09 5.88 -3.54
N TRP A 154 24.96 4.90 -3.87
CA TRP A 154 25.49 4.72 -5.22
C TRP A 154 25.56 3.24 -5.59
N THR A 155 24.55 2.76 -6.28
CA THR A 155 24.46 1.36 -6.76
C THR A 155 24.88 1.18 -8.22
N GLY A 156 25.36 2.25 -8.87
CA GLY A 156 25.76 2.33 -10.26
C GLY A 156 25.28 3.61 -10.90
N THR A 157 25.64 3.84 -12.16
CA THR A 157 25.17 5.01 -12.92
C THR A 157 23.67 4.90 -13.15
N ASP A 158 22.94 5.92 -12.71
CA ASP A 158 21.49 5.98 -12.75
C ASP A 158 21.04 7.43 -12.99
N ASP A 159 19.79 7.63 -13.41
CA ASP A 159 19.17 8.95 -13.49
C ASP A 159 18.64 9.38 -12.13
N PRO A 160 19.27 10.36 -11.47
CA PRO A 160 18.86 10.82 -10.14
C PRO A 160 17.66 11.77 -10.17
N THR A 161 17.15 12.17 -11.33
CA THR A 161 16.16 13.24 -11.50
C THR A 161 14.93 13.02 -10.63
N ALA A 162 14.39 11.78 -10.59
CA ALA A 162 13.17 11.48 -9.89
C ALA A 162 13.29 11.72 -8.37
N TYR A 163 14.39 11.27 -7.73
CA TYR A 163 14.53 11.43 -6.29
C TYR A 163 15.06 12.82 -5.90
N LEU A 164 15.79 13.51 -6.78
CA LEU A 164 16.19 14.91 -6.56
C LEU A 164 14.99 15.88 -6.56
N CYS A 165 13.88 15.51 -7.17
CA CYS A 165 12.63 16.28 -7.15
C CYS A 165 11.82 16.10 -5.86
N ILE A 166 12.14 15.13 -4.99
CA ILE A 166 11.36 14.85 -3.78
C ILE A 166 11.19 16.07 -2.87
N PRO A 167 12.26 16.83 -2.52
CA PRO A 167 12.10 18.02 -1.69
C PRO A 167 11.11 19.02 -2.29
N LYS A 168 11.19 19.26 -3.60
CA LYS A 168 10.26 20.16 -4.28
C LYS A 168 8.82 19.68 -4.26
N ALA A 169 8.59 18.37 -4.39
CA ALA A 169 7.26 17.78 -4.28
C ALA A 169 6.69 17.95 -2.86
N ILE A 170 7.51 17.76 -1.84
CA ILE A 170 7.13 17.98 -0.43
C ILE A 170 6.71 19.44 -0.21
N ASP A 171 7.54 20.38 -0.63
CA ASP A 171 7.28 21.80 -0.45
C ASP A 171 6.01 22.23 -1.20
N TRP A 172 5.89 21.82 -2.46
CA TRP A 172 4.76 22.21 -3.31
C TRP A 172 3.44 21.66 -2.80
N MET A 173 3.36 20.35 -2.57
CA MET A 173 2.14 19.71 -2.08
C MET A 173 1.74 20.24 -0.68
N GLY A 174 2.71 20.50 0.18
CA GLY A 174 2.47 21.12 1.49
C GLY A 174 2.03 22.58 1.43
N SER A 175 2.12 23.24 0.27
CA SER A 175 1.69 24.64 0.07
C SER A 175 0.33 24.81 -0.64
N VAL A 176 -0.24 23.72 -1.17
CA VAL A 176 -1.43 23.79 -2.07
C VAL A 176 -2.72 24.08 -1.30
N VAL A 177 -2.81 23.64 -0.04
CA VAL A 177 -4.00 23.84 0.79
C VAL A 177 -3.61 24.45 2.14
N GLU A 178 -4.55 25.13 2.78
CA GLU A 178 -4.40 25.62 4.14
C GLU A 178 -4.16 24.42 5.10
N GLY A 179 -3.28 24.62 6.08
CA GLY A 179 -2.87 23.55 7.01
C GLY A 179 -1.78 22.62 6.46
N GLY A 180 -1.24 22.90 5.27
CA GLY A 180 -0.11 22.13 4.71
C GLY A 180 -0.46 20.65 4.51
N TRP A 181 0.50 19.77 4.80
CA TRP A 181 0.30 18.33 4.66
C TRP A 181 -0.82 17.77 5.50
N ASP A 182 -1.05 18.26 6.71
CA ASP A 182 -2.18 17.84 7.54
C ASP A 182 -3.50 18.19 6.86
N GLY A 183 -3.58 19.39 6.27
CA GLY A 183 -4.72 19.81 5.46
C GLY A 183 -4.98 18.89 4.26
N VAL A 184 -3.92 18.51 3.53
CA VAL A 184 -4.00 17.55 2.41
C VAL A 184 -4.56 16.21 2.88
N MET A 185 -3.97 15.63 3.92
CA MET A 185 -4.36 14.31 4.46
C MET A 185 -5.81 14.32 4.95
N VAL A 186 -6.21 15.34 5.72
CA VAL A 186 -7.57 15.48 6.25
C VAL A 186 -8.59 15.63 5.11
N ARG A 187 -8.31 16.48 4.11
CA ARG A 187 -9.20 16.69 2.97
C ARG A 187 -9.40 15.38 2.18
N ASN A 188 -8.31 14.71 1.85
CA ASN A 188 -8.34 13.49 1.05
C ASN A 188 -9.04 12.35 1.82
N HIS A 189 -8.77 12.22 3.12
CA HIS A 189 -9.46 11.24 3.97
C HIS A 189 -10.97 11.47 4.02
N LYS A 190 -11.41 12.70 4.28
CA LYS A 190 -12.85 13.05 4.29
C LYS A 190 -13.51 12.72 2.95
N MET A 191 -12.87 13.06 1.85
CA MET A 191 -13.37 12.77 0.50
C MET A 191 -13.49 11.27 0.25
N ALA A 192 -12.47 10.47 0.62
CA ALA A 192 -12.48 9.02 0.45
C ALA A 192 -13.61 8.37 1.26
N ILE A 193 -13.84 8.79 2.50
CA ILE A 193 -14.94 8.28 3.34
C ILE A 193 -16.30 8.64 2.74
N ALA A 194 -16.52 9.91 2.38
CA ALA A 194 -17.79 10.35 1.80
C ALA A 194 -18.09 9.62 0.49
N ALA A 195 -17.09 9.47 -0.38
CA ALA A 195 -17.22 8.75 -1.64
C ALA A 195 -17.51 7.24 -1.42
N ARG A 196 -16.86 6.61 -0.42
CA ARG A 196 -17.19 5.23 -0.04
C ARG A 196 -18.63 5.10 0.42
N GLN A 197 -19.10 6.00 1.27
CA GLN A 197 -20.49 6.00 1.76
C GLN A 197 -21.49 6.11 0.61
N LEU A 198 -21.26 7.06 -0.32
CA LEU A 198 -22.09 7.21 -1.52
C LEU A 198 -22.15 5.93 -2.35
N LEU A 199 -21.00 5.30 -2.60
CA LEU A 199 -20.91 4.08 -3.39
C LEU A 199 -21.50 2.86 -2.67
N CYS A 200 -21.30 2.71 -1.36
CA CYS A 200 -21.91 1.66 -0.57
C CYS A 200 -23.45 1.75 -0.60
N GLN A 201 -24.02 2.95 -0.44
CA GLN A 201 -25.45 3.20 -0.58
C GLN A 201 -25.96 2.86 -1.99
N THR A 202 -25.24 3.32 -3.04
CA THR A 202 -25.61 3.06 -4.44
C THR A 202 -25.59 1.56 -4.79
N LEU A 203 -24.63 0.83 -4.26
CA LEU A 203 -24.47 -0.60 -4.53
C LEU A 203 -25.25 -1.48 -3.58
N ASN A 204 -25.82 -0.90 -2.52
CA ASN A 204 -26.48 -1.60 -1.42
C ASN A 204 -25.56 -2.66 -0.79
N VAL A 205 -24.37 -2.23 -0.39
CA VAL A 205 -23.35 -3.06 0.28
C VAL A 205 -22.88 -2.37 1.56
N GLU A 206 -22.52 -3.18 2.55
CA GLU A 206 -21.98 -2.67 3.80
C GLU A 206 -20.50 -2.27 3.64
N PRO A 207 -20.05 -1.20 4.32
CA PRO A 207 -18.64 -0.85 4.40
C PRO A 207 -17.82 -1.99 4.99
N PRO A 208 -16.71 -2.40 4.34
CA PRO A 208 -15.97 -3.59 4.78
C PRO A 208 -15.03 -3.34 5.98
N CYS A 209 -14.94 -2.09 6.46
CA CYS A 209 -14.11 -1.72 7.61
C CYS A 209 -14.57 -0.38 8.22
N PRO A 210 -14.23 -0.10 9.49
CA PRO A 210 -14.40 1.22 10.10
C PRO A 210 -13.61 2.32 9.38
N ASP A 211 -14.13 3.57 9.42
CA ASP A 211 -13.48 4.75 8.83
C ASP A 211 -12.05 4.97 9.37
N ALA A 212 -11.82 4.66 10.63
CA ALA A 212 -10.51 4.79 11.28
C ALA A 212 -9.40 3.92 10.66
N LEU A 213 -9.75 2.91 9.87
CA LEU A 213 -8.81 2.06 9.15
C LEU A 213 -8.59 2.49 7.70
N LEU A 214 -9.04 3.69 7.32
CA LEU A 214 -8.86 4.25 5.98
C LEU A 214 -7.96 5.49 6.00
N GLY A 215 -7.25 5.67 4.89
CA GLY A 215 -6.54 6.91 4.56
C GLY A 215 -7.25 7.67 3.46
N SER A 216 -6.53 7.97 2.38
CA SER A 216 -7.06 8.62 1.17
C SER A 216 -7.57 7.62 0.13
N MET A 217 -7.68 6.35 0.48
CA MET A 217 -8.26 5.28 -0.34
C MET A 217 -9.39 4.59 0.42
N ALA A 218 -10.32 4.04 -0.33
CA ALA A 218 -11.32 3.13 0.21
C ALA A 218 -11.61 2.02 -0.80
N ALA A 219 -11.88 0.82 -0.31
CA ALA A 219 -12.35 -0.30 -1.11
C ALA A 219 -13.73 -0.74 -0.61
N LEU A 220 -14.54 -1.23 -1.53
CA LEU A 220 -15.88 -1.73 -1.23
C LEU A 220 -16.17 -2.99 -2.03
N PRO A 221 -16.91 -3.96 -1.47
CA PRO A 221 -17.28 -5.16 -2.19
C PRO A 221 -18.21 -4.84 -3.34
N LEU A 222 -18.00 -5.53 -4.46
CA LEU A 222 -18.90 -5.44 -5.62
C LEU A 222 -19.98 -6.53 -5.52
N PRO A 223 -21.25 -6.18 -5.71
CA PRO A 223 -22.33 -7.17 -5.75
C PRO A 223 -22.21 -8.08 -6.97
N ASP A 224 -22.74 -9.29 -6.86
CA ASP A 224 -22.70 -10.30 -7.93
C ASP A 224 -23.35 -9.84 -9.24
N LEU A 225 -24.34 -8.95 -9.17
CA LEU A 225 -24.98 -8.33 -10.35
C LEU A 225 -24.01 -7.59 -11.30
N LEU A 226 -22.83 -7.22 -10.80
CA LEU A 226 -21.76 -6.62 -11.59
C LEU A 226 -20.68 -7.65 -11.98
N ARG A 227 -20.96 -8.95 -11.79
CA ARG A 227 -20.10 -10.02 -12.31
C ARG A 227 -20.28 -10.13 -13.82
N THR A 228 -19.17 -10.02 -14.50
CA THR A 228 -19.03 -10.42 -15.90
C THR A 228 -18.18 -11.67 -15.94
N GLU A 229 -18.44 -12.59 -16.86
CA GLU A 229 -17.54 -13.72 -17.08
C GLU A 229 -16.16 -13.19 -17.43
N THR A 230 -15.16 -13.49 -16.60
CA THR A 230 -13.78 -13.11 -16.85
C THR A 230 -13.12 -14.19 -17.69
N PRO A 231 -12.73 -13.94 -18.94
CA PRO A 231 -12.02 -14.93 -19.74
C PRO A 231 -10.73 -15.36 -19.04
N PRO A 232 -10.34 -16.65 -19.16
CA PRO A 232 -9.09 -17.13 -18.61
C PRO A 232 -7.89 -16.32 -19.13
N GLY A 233 -7.03 -15.83 -18.26
CA GLY A 233 -5.78 -15.15 -18.62
C GLY A 233 -5.84 -13.62 -18.70
N ILE A 234 -6.96 -12.96 -18.42
CA ILE A 234 -7.04 -11.49 -18.34
C ILE A 234 -6.63 -11.03 -16.94
N TYR A 235 -5.69 -10.09 -16.90
CA TYR A 235 -5.22 -9.46 -15.66
C TYR A 235 -6.13 -8.33 -15.16
N ILE A 236 -6.99 -7.81 -16.03
CA ILE A 236 -7.86 -6.66 -15.75
C ILE A 236 -9.31 -7.14 -15.70
N ASP A 237 -10.03 -6.74 -14.66
CA ASP A 237 -11.44 -7.08 -14.49
C ASP A 237 -12.30 -6.45 -15.60
N PRO A 238 -13.25 -7.17 -16.22
CA PRO A 238 -14.10 -6.64 -17.27
C PRO A 238 -14.89 -5.39 -16.88
N LEU A 239 -15.30 -5.26 -15.61
CA LEU A 239 -15.95 -4.03 -15.13
C LEU A 239 -15.00 -2.84 -15.19
N GLN A 240 -13.72 -3.03 -14.82
CA GLN A 240 -12.71 -1.99 -14.93
C GLN A 240 -12.53 -1.54 -16.37
N ASN A 241 -12.46 -2.48 -17.34
CA ASN A 241 -12.41 -2.15 -18.76
C ASN A 241 -13.67 -1.41 -19.23
N ALA A 242 -14.85 -1.87 -18.85
CA ALA A 242 -16.10 -1.24 -19.23
C ALA A 242 -16.23 0.21 -18.68
N LEU A 243 -15.74 0.46 -17.47
CA LEU A 243 -15.68 1.80 -16.88
C LEU A 243 -14.72 2.70 -17.66
N PHE A 244 -13.55 2.17 -18.03
CA PHE A 244 -12.56 2.93 -18.81
C PHE A 244 -13.05 3.22 -20.24
N ASP A 245 -13.46 2.18 -20.98
CA ASP A 245 -13.77 2.29 -22.41
C ASP A 245 -15.04 3.09 -22.70
N ARG A 246 -16.05 2.99 -21.81
CA ARG A 246 -17.38 3.58 -22.07
C ARG A 246 -17.62 4.89 -21.33
N PHE A 247 -16.91 5.12 -20.22
CA PHE A 247 -17.16 6.26 -19.34
C PHE A 247 -15.90 7.09 -19.04
N ASN A 248 -14.73 6.70 -19.56
CA ASN A 248 -13.43 7.32 -19.28
C ASN A 248 -13.12 7.36 -17.75
N ILE A 249 -13.52 6.33 -17.03
CA ILE A 249 -13.28 6.22 -15.58
C ILE A 249 -12.24 5.14 -15.33
N GLU A 250 -11.11 5.53 -14.71
CA GLU A 250 -10.04 4.62 -14.31
C GLU A 250 -10.14 4.34 -12.81
N VAL A 251 -10.59 3.14 -12.47
CA VAL A 251 -10.65 2.64 -11.10
C VAL A 251 -10.24 1.16 -11.08
N PRO A 252 -9.39 0.73 -10.14
CA PRO A 252 -9.01 -0.68 -10.06
C PRO A 252 -10.15 -1.52 -9.47
N VAL A 253 -10.39 -2.67 -10.11
CA VAL A 253 -11.21 -3.76 -9.58
C VAL A 253 -10.29 -4.93 -9.29
N THR A 254 -10.27 -5.39 -8.05
CA THR A 254 -9.37 -6.44 -7.57
C THR A 254 -10.14 -7.59 -6.93
N VAL A 255 -9.51 -8.75 -6.82
CA VAL A 255 -10.10 -9.94 -6.18
C VAL A 255 -9.33 -10.26 -4.91
N LEU A 256 -10.04 -10.58 -3.82
CA LEU A 256 -9.47 -11.07 -2.58
C LEU A 256 -9.93 -12.51 -2.31
N PRO A 257 -9.03 -13.42 -1.91
CA PRO A 257 -7.56 -13.24 -1.95
C PRO A 257 -7.05 -13.08 -3.39
N PRO A 258 -5.90 -12.42 -3.59
CA PRO A 258 -5.33 -12.18 -4.92
C PRO A 258 -5.17 -13.49 -5.70
N ASN A 259 -5.50 -13.45 -7.00
CA ASN A 259 -5.43 -14.58 -7.91
C ASN A 259 -6.34 -15.79 -7.53
N SER A 260 -7.31 -15.60 -6.64
CA SER A 260 -8.27 -16.63 -6.29
C SER A 260 -9.31 -16.79 -7.39
N ARG A 261 -9.51 -18.04 -7.81
CA ARG A 261 -10.66 -18.48 -8.62
C ARG A 261 -11.69 -19.23 -7.77
N GLN A 262 -11.58 -19.16 -6.45
CA GLN A 262 -12.45 -19.87 -5.53
C GLN A 262 -13.83 -19.19 -5.45
N SER A 263 -14.85 -19.97 -5.19
CA SER A 263 -16.22 -19.49 -5.02
C SER A 263 -16.41 -18.45 -3.91
N ASN A 264 -15.47 -18.37 -2.97
CA ASN A 264 -15.50 -17.44 -1.85
C ASN A 264 -14.65 -16.17 -2.07
N SER A 265 -14.22 -15.90 -3.31
CA SER A 265 -13.49 -14.68 -3.61
C SER A 265 -14.39 -13.46 -3.62
N VAL A 266 -13.92 -12.36 -3.02
CA VAL A 266 -14.61 -11.06 -3.00
C VAL A 266 -13.98 -10.14 -4.04
N ARG A 267 -14.78 -9.57 -4.94
CA ARG A 267 -14.35 -8.52 -5.85
C ARG A 267 -14.49 -7.17 -5.15
N LEU A 268 -13.46 -6.36 -5.23
CA LEU A 268 -13.39 -5.03 -4.63
C LEU A 268 -13.22 -3.96 -5.69
N LEU A 269 -14.05 -2.94 -5.65
CA LEU A 269 -13.81 -1.66 -6.30
C LEU A 269 -13.02 -0.78 -5.34
N ARG A 270 -11.86 -0.24 -5.75
CA ARG A 270 -11.08 0.67 -4.94
C ARG A 270 -11.12 2.09 -5.51
N ILE A 271 -11.48 3.06 -4.69
CA ILE A 271 -11.41 4.48 -5.01
C ILE A 271 -10.23 5.13 -4.31
N CYS A 272 -9.76 6.21 -4.89
CA CYS A 272 -8.69 7.07 -4.36
C CYS A 272 -9.18 8.51 -4.33
N ALA A 273 -8.74 9.28 -3.34
CA ALA A 273 -9.00 10.70 -3.24
C ALA A 273 -7.67 11.46 -3.14
N GLN A 274 -7.42 12.35 -4.10
CA GLN A 274 -6.28 13.27 -4.08
C GLN A 274 -6.78 14.69 -4.39
N LEU A 275 -5.94 15.70 -4.24
CA LEU A 275 -6.30 17.12 -4.39
C LEU A 275 -6.95 17.44 -5.72
N TYR A 276 -6.64 16.70 -6.77
CA TYR A 276 -7.21 16.88 -8.12
C TYR A 276 -8.57 16.19 -8.31
N ASN A 277 -9.02 15.35 -7.36
CA ASN A 277 -10.34 14.77 -7.42
C ASN A 277 -11.40 15.73 -6.86
N THR A 278 -12.58 15.72 -7.49
CA THR A 278 -13.75 16.46 -7.11
C THR A 278 -14.90 15.51 -6.73
N TRP A 279 -15.94 16.04 -6.11
CA TRP A 279 -17.13 15.23 -5.81
C TRP A 279 -17.80 14.67 -7.07
N ASP A 280 -17.80 15.45 -8.16
CA ASP A 280 -18.38 15.06 -9.44
C ASP A 280 -17.76 13.79 -10.03
N ASP A 281 -16.49 13.49 -9.73
CA ASP A 281 -15.82 12.26 -10.19
C ASP A 281 -16.52 11.02 -9.60
N TYR A 282 -16.88 11.07 -8.32
CA TYR A 282 -17.55 9.95 -7.66
C TYR A 282 -19.01 9.83 -8.06
N GLU A 283 -19.70 10.95 -8.31
CA GLU A 283 -21.05 10.92 -8.90
C GLU A 283 -21.04 10.38 -10.33
N CYS A 284 -20.02 10.70 -11.13
CA CYS A 284 -19.82 10.09 -12.44
C CYS A 284 -19.65 8.57 -12.34
N LEU A 285 -18.85 8.11 -11.39
CA LEU A 285 -18.69 6.66 -11.13
C LEU A 285 -20.02 6.00 -10.74
N VAL A 286 -20.82 6.63 -9.89
CA VAL A 286 -22.17 6.16 -9.52
C VAL A 286 -23.08 6.03 -10.76
N ARG A 287 -23.11 7.06 -11.60
CA ARG A 287 -23.90 7.03 -12.85
C ARG A 287 -23.46 5.90 -13.79
N ALA A 288 -22.15 5.71 -13.94
CA ALA A 288 -21.58 4.65 -14.77
C ALA A 288 -21.93 3.24 -14.25
N LEU A 289 -21.78 3.01 -12.95
CA LEU A 289 -22.14 1.74 -12.32
C LEU A 289 -23.63 1.42 -12.47
N ASN A 290 -24.49 2.42 -12.30
CA ASN A 290 -25.94 2.24 -12.49
C ASN A 290 -26.31 1.98 -13.97
N ALA A 291 -25.58 2.56 -14.91
CA ALA A 291 -25.80 2.28 -16.34
C ALA A 291 -25.37 0.86 -16.72
N ILE A 292 -24.27 0.34 -16.11
CA ILE A 292 -23.80 -1.03 -16.35
C ILE A 292 -24.74 -2.07 -15.71
N LYS A 293 -25.32 -1.79 -14.55
CA LYS A 293 -26.29 -2.70 -13.88
C LYS A 293 -27.56 -2.95 -14.69
N LYS A 294 -27.93 -2.06 -15.59
CA LYS A 294 -29.17 -2.13 -16.40
C LYS A 294 -28.99 -2.92 -17.69
N LEU A 295 -27.80 -3.39 -17.97
CA LEU A 295 -27.47 -4.21 -19.14
C LEU A 295 -27.43 -5.69 -18.78
#